data_f9c7ec69f3b846cc1ac6d7d931b6664e
#
_entry.id   f9c7ec69f3b846cc1ac6d7d931b6664e
#
_cell.length_a   1.000
_cell.length_b   1.000
_cell.length_c   1.000
_cell.angle_alpha   90.00
_cell.angle_beta   90.00
_cell.angle_gamma   90.00
#
_symmetry.space_group_name_H-M   'P 1'
#
loop_
_entity.id
_entity.type
_entity.pdbx_description
1 polymer ?
#
loop_
_entity_poly.entity_id
_entity_poly.type
_entity_poly.pdbx_seq_one_letter_code
_entity_poly.pdbx_strand_id
1 'polypeptide(L)'
;MRYVKWSFLTLLVLLVAGFLHYTLPRHDVVRIVGTYQQRVDLNGWTNIFWSGSSKTQQASQGTRDVQFIQAVRPDGKPVVYRNEDTGWGWPPYFKFDTATLQTRADDLKSTAETPKWVVVTRYGWRNQIWSIFPNALSVRPVDGPDVTVIPWATIVFFVVLIVIALFLRTLWKLFEARIIAPFVARWRPKN
;
A
#
# COMPACT_ATOMS: atom_id res chain seq x y z
N MET A 1 25.41 17.30 -19.35
CA MET A 1 24.83 17.55 -18.02
C MET A 1 23.29 17.68 -18.02
N ARG A 2 22.66 18.33 -19.02
CA ARG A 2 21.18 18.48 -19.07
C ARG A 2 20.43 17.14 -19.10
N TYR A 3 20.84 16.19 -19.95
CA TYR A 3 20.23 14.87 -20.08
C TYR A 3 20.37 14.03 -18.79
N VAL A 4 21.51 14.06 -18.13
CA VAL A 4 21.74 13.34 -16.86
C VAL A 4 20.79 13.84 -15.77
N LYS A 5 20.60 15.17 -15.67
CA LYS A 5 19.64 15.77 -14.73
C LYS A 5 18.21 15.30 -14.99
N TRP A 6 17.77 15.30 -16.25
CA TRP A 6 16.43 14.86 -16.61
C TRP A 6 16.23 13.36 -16.41
N SER A 7 17.22 12.53 -16.76
CA SER A 7 17.18 11.09 -16.52
C SER A 7 17.07 10.77 -15.03
N PHE A 8 17.85 11.46 -14.19
CA PHE A 8 17.78 11.29 -12.73
C PHE A 8 16.40 11.71 -12.18
N LEU A 9 15.87 12.85 -12.63
CA LEU A 9 14.54 13.31 -12.19
C LEU A 9 13.45 12.35 -12.62
N THR A 10 13.49 11.84 -13.84
CA THR A 10 12.53 10.84 -14.33
C THR A 10 12.60 9.57 -13.51
N LEU A 11 13.81 9.07 -13.23
CA LEU A 11 14.00 7.88 -12.38
C LEU A 11 13.43 8.10 -10.99
N LEU A 12 13.70 9.26 -10.38
CA LEU A 12 13.17 9.61 -9.06
C LEU A 12 11.63 9.63 -9.06
N VAL A 13 11.02 10.25 -10.07
CA VAL A 13 9.55 10.29 -10.22
C VAL A 13 8.99 8.89 -10.36
N LEU A 14 9.61 8.02 -11.17
CA LEU A 14 9.18 6.63 -11.34
C LEU A 14 9.29 5.82 -10.04
N LEU A 15 10.36 6.00 -9.28
CA LEU A 15 10.53 5.35 -7.97
C LEU A 15 9.45 5.80 -6.97
N VAL A 16 9.18 7.11 -6.89
CA VAL A 16 8.13 7.66 -6.02
C VAL A 16 6.75 7.16 -6.47
N ALA A 17 6.47 7.18 -7.76
CA ALA A 17 5.20 6.68 -8.31
C ALA A 17 5.02 5.18 -8.01
N GLY A 18 6.06 4.36 -8.19
CA GLY A 18 6.05 2.94 -7.87
C GLY A 18 5.83 2.70 -6.38
N PHE A 19 6.51 3.46 -5.52
CA PHE A 19 6.35 3.40 -4.08
C PHE A 19 4.91 3.76 -3.63
N LEU A 20 4.35 4.85 -4.15
CA LEU A 20 2.96 5.24 -3.87
C LEU A 20 1.97 4.20 -4.41
N HIS A 21 2.20 3.69 -5.61
CA HIS A 21 1.38 2.65 -6.21
C HIS A 21 1.38 1.34 -5.39
N TYR A 22 2.49 1.02 -4.72
CA TYR A 22 2.59 -0.12 -3.81
C TYR A 22 1.85 0.14 -2.49
N THR A 23 2.03 1.34 -1.92
CA THR A 23 1.57 1.65 -0.56
C THR A 23 0.13 2.13 -0.48
N LEU A 24 -0.39 2.82 -1.50
CA LEU A 24 -1.75 3.36 -1.45
C LEU A 24 -2.81 2.25 -1.48
N PRO A 25 -3.90 2.39 -0.70
CA PRO A 25 -4.95 1.40 -0.63
C PRO A 25 -5.77 1.37 -1.92
N ARG A 26 -6.12 0.17 -2.34
CA ARG A 26 -6.97 -0.10 -3.50
C ARG A 26 -8.14 -0.97 -3.08
N HIS A 27 -9.19 -0.91 -3.87
CA HIS A 27 -10.43 -1.61 -3.64
C HIS A 27 -10.69 -2.57 -4.80
N ASP A 28 -10.83 -3.86 -4.50
CA ASP A 28 -11.24 -4.86 -5.47
C ASP A 28 -12.64 -5.36 -5.08
N VAL A 29 -13.59 -5.34 -6.02
CA VAL A 29 -14.87 -6.02 -5.87
C VAL A 29 -14.67 -7.49 -6.26
N VAL A 30 -14.95 -8.39 -5.33
CA VAL A 30 -14.68 -9.83 -5.50
C VAL A 30 -15.72 -10.68 -4.78
N ARG A 31 -15.76 -11.97 -5.10
CA ARG A 31 -16.48 -13.00 -4.36
C ARG A 31 -15.47 -13.90 -3.65
N ILE A 32 -15.57 -14.03 -2.33
CA ILE A 32 -14.70 -14.92 -1.56
C ILE A 32 -15.14 -16.36 -1.78
N VAL A 33 -14.19 -17.22 -2.13
CA VAL A 33 -14.43 -18.64 -2.41
C VAL A 33 -13.81 -19.57 -1.36
N GLY A 34 -12.82 -19.07 -0.63
CA GLY A 34 -12.13 -19.87 0.38
C GLY A 34 -11.12 -19.04 1.18
N THR A 35 -10.67 -19.66 2.25
CA THR A 35 -9.56 -19.16 3.07
C THR A 35 -8.67 -20.34 3.41
N TYR A 36 -7.38 -20.11 3.56
CA TYR A 36 -6.42 -21.12 3.98
C TYR A 36 -5.26 -20.48 4.73
N GLN A 37 -4.53 -21.30 5.46
CA GLN A 37 -3.29 -20.92 6.11
C GLN A 37 -2.15 -21.72 5.49
N GLN A 38 -1.04 -21.05 5.23
CA GLN A 38 0.14 -21.67 4.64
C GLN A 38 1.39 -21.19 5.37
N ARG A 39 2.30 -22.12 5.63
CA ARG A 39 3.64 -21.80 6.10
C ARG A 39 4.48 -21.26 4.94
N VAL A 40 5.06 -20.10 5.15
CA VAL A 40 5.89 -19.40 4.16
C VAL A 40 7.30 -19.22 4.72
N ASP A 41 8.29 -19.54 3.89
CA ASP A 41 9.69 -19.29 4.21
C ASP A 41 10.01 -17.81 3.97
N LEU A 42 10.55 -17.17 5.01
CA LEU A 42 10.92 -15.75 4.99
C LEU A 42 12.36 -15.52 4.51
N ASN A 43 12.98 -16.53 3.92
CA ASN A 43 14.35 -16.44 3.47
C ASN A 43 14.46 -15.69 2.14
N GLY A 44 15.30 -14.66 2.12
CA GLY A 44 15.65 -13.95 0.90
C GLY A 44 15.19 -12.49 0.84
N TRP A 45 15.45 -11.85 -0.30
CA TRP A 45 15.17 -10.45 -0.55
C TRP A 45 13.65 -10.10 -0.59
N THR A 46 12.77 -11.09 -0.81
CA THR A 46 11.31 -10.90 -0.78
C THR A 46 10.78 -10.54 0.60
N ASN A 47 11.59 -10.70 1.65
CA ASN A 47 11.24 -10.36 3.02
C ASN A 47 10.81 -8.89 3.21
N ILE A 48 11.27 -7.98 2.35
CA ILE A 48 10.86 -6.56 2.36
C ILE A 48 9.37 -6.36 2.06
N PHE A 49 8.72 -7.29 1.34
CA PHE A 49 7.30 -7.24 0.99
C PHE A 49 6.39 -7.84 2.07
N TRP A 50 6.96 -8.47 3.10
CA TRP A 50 6.22 -9.07 4.20
C TRP A 50 6.11 -8.10 5.38
N SER A 51 4.98 -8.13 6.08
CA SER A 51 4.72 -7.21 7.19
C SER A 51 5.74 -7.32 8.31
N GLY A 52 6.21 -6.17 8.81
CA GLY A 52 7.24 -6.10 9.85
C GLY A 52 6.78 -6.55 11.24
N SER A 53 5.49 -6.44 11.53
CA SER A 53 4.91 -6.71 12.84
C SER A 53 5.14 -8.14 13.36
N SER A 54 5.20 -9.10 12.44
CA SER A 54 5.41 -10.51 12.79
C SER A 54 6.88 -10.92 12.84
N LYS A 55 7.81 -10.00 12.55
CA LYS A 55 9.26 -10.31 12.52
C LYS A 55 9.84 -10.57 13.92
N THR A 56 9.19 -10.03 14.96
CA THR A 56 9.78 -10.02 16.32
C THR A 56 9.58 -11.35 17.06
N GLN A 57 8.54 -12.12 16.75
CA GLN A 57 8.23 -13.33 17.51
C GLN A 57 8.63 -14.65 16.84
N GLN A 58 8.81 -14.68 15.53
CA GLN A 58 9.11 -15.93 14.78
C GLN A 58 10.40 -15.88 13.97
N ALA A 59 11.17 -14.80 14.07
CA ALA A 59 12.41 -14.60 13.30
C ALA A 59 13.50 -15.67 13.59
N SER A 60 13.36 -16.44 14.64
CA SER A 60 14.33 -17.50 15.00
C SER A 60 14.21 -18.78 14.16
N GLN A 61 13.10 -18.97 13.43
CA GLN A 61 12.86 -20.21 12.67
C GLN A 61 12.82 -20.05 11.15
N GLY A 62 12.92 -18.82 10.61
CA GLY A 62 12.92 -18.58 9.15
C GLY A 62 11.61 -18.89 8.43
N THR A 63 10.58 -19.40 9.13
CA THR A 63 9.26 -19.74 8.58
C THR A 63 8.16 -19.06 9.36
N ARG A 64 7.02 -18.78 8.69
CA ARG A 64 5.87 -18.16 9.29
C ARG A 64 4.56 -18.68 8.69
N ASP A 65 3.55 -18.85 9.55
CA ASP A 65 2.19 -19.16 9.12
C ASP A 65 1.49 -17.87 8.69
N VAL A 66 1.05 -17.85 7.44
CA VAL A 66 0.35 -16.70 6.81
C VAL A 66 -1.06 -17.13 6.44
N GLN A 67 -2.04 -16.30 6.75
CA GLN A 67 -3.41 -16.51 6.36
C GLN A 67 -3.66 -15.91 4.97
N PHE A 68 -4.46 -16.61 4.15
CA PHE A 68 -4.80 -16.22 2.80
C PHE A 68 -6.31 -16.23 2.59
N ILE A 69 -6.79 -15.30 1.75
CA ILE A 69 -8.17 -15.19 1.31
C ILE A 69 -8.18 -15.43 -0.20
N GLN A 70 -8.89 -16.48 -0.64
CA GLN A 70 -9.10 -16.79 -2.03
C GLN A 70 -10.39 -16.13 -2.53
N ALA A 71 -10.32 -15.46 -3.65
CA ALA A 71 -11.47 -14.77 -4.22
C ALA A 71 -11.47 -14.86 -5.74
N VAL A 72 -12.62 -14.53 -6.33
CA VAL A 72 -12.82 -14.45 -7.77
C VAL A 72 -13.41 -13.08 -8.10
N ARG A 73 -12.85 -12.40 -9.10
CA ARG A 73 -13.36 -11.13 -9.61
C ARG A 73 -14.62 -11.32 -10.45
N PRO A 74 -15.38 -10.26 -10.74
CA PRO A 74 -16.54 -10.33 -11.62
C PRO A 74 -16.21 -10.87 -13.03
N ASP A 75 -14.99 -10.62 -13.52
CA ASP A 75 -14.48 -11.13 -14.80
C ASP A 75 -14.05 -12.61 -14.76
N GLY A 76 -14.31 -13.32 -13.65
CA GLY A 76 -13.97 -14.73 -13.46
C GLY A 76 -12.50 -14.98 -13.09
N LYS A 77 -11.64 -13.96 -13.05
CA LYS A 77 -10.21 -14.15 -12.71
C LYS A 77 -10.01 -14.41 -11.23
N PRO A 78 -9.26 -15.47 -10.87
CA PRO A 78 -8.91 -15.73 -9.49
C PRO A 78 -7.92 -14.69 -8.95
N VAL A 79 -8.09 -14.36 -7.69
CA VAL A 79 -7.18 -13.50 -6.95
C VAL A 79 -7.00 -14.05 -5.53
N VAL A 80 -5.78 -13.93 -5.01
CA VAL A 80 -5.46 -14.35 -3.64
C VAL A 80 -4.87 -13.14 -2.92
N TYR A 81 -5.38 -12.90 -1.72
CA TYR A 81 -4.86 -11.91 -0.80
C TYR A 81 -4.22 -12.60 0.39
N ARG A 82 -3.08 -12.12 0.83
CA ARG A 82 -2.58 -12.46 2.16
C ARG A 82 -3.35 -11.65 3.20
N ASN A 83 -3.40 -12.14 4.41
CA ASN A 83 -4.05 -11.48 5.55
C ASN A 83 -3.05 -11.43 6.70
N GLU A 84 -2.31 -10.31 6.80
CA GLU A 84 -1.29 -10.10 7.81
C GLU A 84 -1.49 -8.75 8.51
N ASP A 85 -1.10 -8.69 9.78
CA ASP A 85 -1.05 -7.45 10.52
C ASP A 85 0.10 -6.56 10.02
N THR A 86 -0.17 -5.28 9.86
CA THR A 86 0.86 -4.29 9.55
C THR A 86 1.49 -3.71 10.82
N GLY A 87 0.76 -3.75 11.93
CA GLY A 87 1.22 -3.19 13.20
C GLY A 87 1.60 -1.73 13.04
N TRP A 88 2.72 -1.36 13.65
CA TRP A 88 3.35 -0.04 13.55
C TRP A 88 4.34 0.07 12.38
N GLY A 89 4.43 -0.98 11.55
CA GLY A 89 5.34 -1.03 10.41
C GLY A 89 4.83 -0.24 9.21
N TRP A 90 5.64 -0.25 8.16
CA TRP A 90 5.28 0.36 6.88
C TRP A 90 4.56 -0.63 5.95
N PRO A 91 3.49 -0.26 5.24
CA PRO A 91 2.74 1.00 5.31
C PRO A 91 1.91 1.15 6.60
N PRO A 92 1.71 2.38 7.11
CA PRO A 92 1.14 2.65 8.42
C PRO A 92 -0.39 2.50 8.45
N TYR A 93 -0.89 1.31 8.15
CA TYR A 93 -2.32 1.01 8.17
C TYR A 93 -2.84 0.62 9.55
N PHE A 94 -1.95 0.43 10.53
CA PHE A 94 -2.28 0.11 11.91
C PHE A 94 -3.25 -1.06 12.06
N LYS A 95 -3.12 -2.04 11.18
CA LYS A 95 -3.91 -3.26 11.25
C LYS A 95 -3.27 -4.20 12.28
N PHE A 96 -4.06 -4.58 13.30
CA PHE A 96 -3.63 -5.42 14.41
C PHE A 96 -4.51 -6.66 14.61
N ASP A 97 -5.53 -6.84 13.76
CA ASP A 97 -6.56 -7.87 13.94
C ASP A 97 -6.76 -8.71 12.67
N THR A 98 -5.78 -9.52 12.37
CA THR A 98 -5.83 -10.48 11.28
C THR A 98 -6.88 -11.57 11.53
N ALA A 99 -7.09 -11.98 12.78
CA ALA A 99 -8.02 -13.07 13.12
C ALA A 99 -9.48 -12.67 12.84
N THR A 100 -9.90 -11.46 13.25
CA THR A 100 -11.25 -10.97 12.95
C THR A 100 -11.51 -10.81 11.46
N LEU A 101 -10.50 -10.32 10.71
CA LEU A 101 -10.62 -10.21 9.27
C LEU A 101 -10.76 -11.59 8.60
N GLN A 102 -10.02 -12.58 9.08
CA GLN A 102 -10.11 -13.95 8.58
C GLN A 102 -11.50 -14.54 8.84
N THR A 103 -12.01 -14.41 10.06
CA THR A 103 -13.36 -14.87 10.45
C THR A 103 -14.43 -14.20 9.59
N ARG A 104 -14.31 -12.89 9.34
CA ARG A 104 -15.24 -12.17 8.45
C ARG A 104 -15.16 -12.67 7.01
N ALA A 105 -13.97 -12.97 6.52
CA ALA A 105 -13.78 -13.54 5.19
C ALA A 105 -14.40 -14.95 5.10
N ASP A 106 -14.31 -15.74 6.15
CA ASP A 106 -14.91 -17.08 6.24
C ASP A 106 -16.45 -17.01 6.20
N ASP A 107 -17.06 -16.09 6.94
CA ASP A 107 -18.51 -15.86 6.96
C ASP A 107 -19.07 -15.40 5.61
N LEU A 108 -18.27 -14.66 4.83
CA LEU A 108 -18.65 -14.12 3.53
C LEU A 108 -18.33 -15.03 2.34
N LYS A 109 -17.89 -16.27 2.58
CA LYS A 109 -17.71 -17.26 1.51
C LYS A 109 -19.00 -17.53 0.77
N SER A 110 -18.92 -17.72 -0.53
CA SER A 110 -20.08 -17.99 -1.37
C SER A 110 -19.72 -18.76 -2.65
N THR A 111 -20.73 -19.39 -3.24
CA THR A 111 -20.64 -20.14 -4.49
C THR A 111 -20.89 -19.24 -5.70
N ALA A 112 -20.68 -19.77 -6.91
CA ALA A 112 -21.02 -19.05 -8.13
C ALA A 112 -22.55 -18.94 -8.35
N GLU A 113 -23.32 -19.85 -7.78
CA GLU A 113 -24.78 -19.90 -7.90
C GLU A 113 -25.48 -18.85 -7.00
N THR A 114 -24.89 -18.63 -5.79
CA THR A 114 -25.39 -17.66 -4.83
C THR A 114 -24.25 -16.70 -4.41
N PRO A 115 -23.85 -15.79 -5.31
CA PRO A 115 -22.69 -14.96 -5.07
C PRO A 115 -22.95 -13.89 -4.02
N LYS A 116 -22.10 -13.81 -3.01
CA LYS A 116 -22.01 -12.67 -2.10
C LYS A 116 -20.81 -11.82 -2.52
N TRP A 117 -21.08 -10.63 -3.00
CA TRP A 117 -20.03 -9.71 -3.42
C TRP A 117 -19.48 -8.93 -2.24
N VAL A 118 -18.18 -8.73 -2.24
CA VAL A 118 -17.48 -7.96 -1.21
C VAL A 118 -16.46 -7.01 -1.83
N VAL A 119 -16.22 -5.91 -1.16
CA VAL A 119 -15.07 -5.04 -1.43
C VAL A 119 -13.94 -5.44 -0.51
N VAL A 120 -12.83 -5.85 -1.08
CA VAL A 120 -11.56 -6.05 -0.37
C VAL A 120 -10.70 -4.80 -0.55
N THR A 121 -10.43 -4.10 0.55
CA THR A 121 -9.42 -3.05 0.57
C THR A 121 -8.07 -3.70 0.77
N ARG A 122 -7.12 -3.40 -0.11
CA ARG A 122 -5.79 -4.01 -0.10
C ARG A 122 -4.68 -3.02 -0.45
N TYR A 123 -3.45 -3.35 -0.14
CA TYR A 123 -2.25 -2.70 -0.66
C TYR A 123 -1.25 -3.74 -1.15
N GLY A 124 -0.23 -3.28 -1.85
CA GLY A 124 0.81 -4.14 -2.40
C GLY A 124 0.51 -4.64 -3.80
N TRP A 125 1.50 -5.29 -4.38
CA TRP A 125 1.44 -5.85 -5.72
C TRP A 125 1.19 -7.35 -5.70
N ARG A 126 0.62 -7.87 -6.79
CA ARG A 126 0.65 -9.29 -7.11
C ARG A 126 1.80 -9.54 -8.07
N ASN A 127 2.75 -10.37 -7.65
CA ASN A 127 3.79 -10.87 -8.53
C ASN A 127 3.82 -12.40 -8.45
N GLN A 128 3.65 -13.05 -9.59
CA GLN A 128 3.58 -14.52 -9.66
C GLN A 128 4.97 -15.15 -9.56
N ILE A 129 5.99 -14.52 -10.16
CA ILE A 129 7.37 -15.05 -10.23
C ILE A 129 7.94 -15.20 -8.81
N TRP A 130 7.67 -14.23 -7.94
CA TRP A 130 8.19 -14.20 -6.57
C TRP A 130 7.14 -14.55 -5.51
N SER A 131 5.99 -15.09 -5.91
CA SER A 131 4.90 -15.45 -5.01
C SER A 131 4.51 -14.34 -4.04
N ILE A 132 4.54 -13.08 -4.50
CA ILE A 132 4.13 -11.91 -3.71
C ILE A 132 2.63 -11.72 -3.87
N PHE A 133 1.93 -11.56 -2.76
CA PHE A 133 0.49 -11.35 -2.70
C PHE A 133 0.16 -9.99 -2.07
N PRO A 134 -0.85 -9.26 -2.57
CA PRO A 134 -1.34 -8.06 -1.92
C PRO A 134 -1.92 -8.39 -0.54
N ASN A 135 -1.76 -7.47 0.42
CA ASN A 135 -2.27 -7.65 1.77
C ASN A 135 -3.68 -7.06 1.91
N ALA A 136 -4.62 -7.86 2.38
CA ALA A 136 -5.98 -7.41 2.69
C ALA A 136 -5.98 -6.58 3.97
N LEU A 137 -6.61 -5.40 3.92
CA LEU A 137 -6.78 -4.50 5.06
C LEU A 137 -8.18 -4.62 5.67
N SER A 138 -9.19 -4.76 4.82
CA SER A 138 -10.58 -4.91 5.25
C SER A 138 -11.41 -5.65 4.21
N VAL A 139 -12.50 -6.25 4.65
CA VAL A 139 -13.51 -6.90 3.82
C VAL A 139 -14.88 -6.34 4.20
N ARG A 140 -15.65 -5.89 3.21
CA ARG A 140 -16.98 -5.31 3.40
C ARG A 140 -17.96 -5.87 2.38
N PRO A 141 -19.13 -6.39 2.79
CA PRO A 141 -20.17 -6.83 1.85
C PRO A 141 -20.71 -5.66 1.03
N VAL A 142 -21.12 -5.95 -0.21
CA VAL A 142 -21.74 -5.01 -1.13
C VAL A 142 -22.84 -5.70 -1.92
N ASP A 143 -23.78 -4.93 -2.46
CA ASP A 143 -24.98 -5.45 -3.10
C ASP A 143 -24.75 -6.12 -4.45
N GLY A 144 -23.64 -5.81 -5.13
CA GLY A 144 -23.38 -6.37 -6.45
C GLY A 144 -21.95 -6.17 -6.97
N PRO A 145 -21.65 -6.75 -8.15
CA PRO A 145 -20.30 -6.68 -8.74
C PRO A 145 -19.94 -5.31 -9.30
N ASP A 146 -20.95 -4.48 -9.66
CA ASP A 146 -20.77 -3.21 -10.37
C ASP A 146 -20.69 -1.99 -9.42
N VAL A 147 -20.49 -2.24 -8.13
CA VAL A 147 -20.41 -1.17 -7.13
C VAL A 147 -19.14 -0.36 -7.33
N THR A 148 -19.31 0.95 -7.56
CA THR A 148 -18.20 1.89 -7.64
C THR A 148 -17.73 2.29 -6.24
N VAL A 149 -16.47 2.01 -5.94
CA VAL A 149 -15.85 2.37 -4.66
C VAL A 149 -14.96 3.59 -4.84
N ILE A 150 -15.34 4.71 -4.20
CA ILE A 150 -14.53 5.93 -4.22
C ILE A 150 -13.33 5.73 -3.28
N PRO A 151 -12.08 5.91 -3.76
CA PRO A 151 -10.87 5.71 -2.96
C PRO A 151 -10.57 6.94 -2.06
N TRP A 152 -11.45 7.22 -1.10
CA TRP A 152 -11.35 8.41 -0.24
C TRP A 152 -9.99 8.54 0.45
N ALA A 153 -9.44 7.46 0.95
CA ALA A 153 -8.12 7.49 1.61
C ALA A 153 -7.02 7.98 0.68
N THR A 154 -7.04 7.54 -0.58
CA THR A 154 -6.08 7.97 -1.61
C THR A 154 -6.28 9.46 -1.97
N ILE A 155 -7.54 9.90 -2.10
CA ILE A 155 -7.87 11.31 -2.40
C ILE A 155 -7.37 12.20 -1.26
N VAL A 156 -7.72 11.88 -0.02
CA VAL A 156 -7.28 12.63 1.17
C VAL A 156 -5.76 12.67 1.27
N PHE A 157 -5.09 11.55 1.02
CA PHE A 157 -3.62 11.49 1.00
C PHE A 157 -3.01 12.50 0.02
N PHE A 158 -3.51 12.55 -1.22
CA PHE A 158 -2.98 13.51 -2.21
C PHE A 158 -3.32 14.96 -1.88
N VAL A 159 -4.49 15.23 -1.33
CA VAL A 159 -4.85 16.59 -0.87
C VAL A 159 -3.90 17.05 0.23
N VAL A 160 -3.65 16.21 1.23
CA VAL A 160 -2.69 16.51 2.31
C VAL A 160 -1.29 16.72 1.77
N LEU A 161 -0.85 15.87 0.83
CA LEU A 161 0.47 16.01 0.18
C LEU A 161 0.62 17.36 -0.53
N ILE A 162 -0.41 17.77 -1.28
CA ILE A 162 -0.42 19.08 -1.97
C ILE A 162 -0.34 20.23 -0.95
N VAL A 163 -1.14 20.17 0.12
CA VAL A 163 -1.12 21.20 1.17
C VAL A 163 0.26 21.31 1.81
N ILE A 164 0.89 20.17 2.15
CA ILE A 164 2.25 20.13 2.69
C ILE A 164 3.25 20.72 1.70
N ALA A 165 3.16 20.36 0.41
CA ALA A 165 4.07 20.88 -0.62
C ALA A 165 3.95 22.41 -0.77
N LEU A 166 2.72 22.96 -0.77
CA LEU A 166 2.47 24.40 -0.82
C LEU A 166 2.98 25.10 0.44
N PHE A 167 2.79 24.50 1.60
CA PHE A 167 3.31 25.03 2.87
C PHE A 167 4.83 25.08 2.86
N LEU A 168 5.51 23.99 2.50
CA LEU A 168 6.97 23.95 2.40
C LEU A 168 7.52 24.95 1.37
N ARG A 169 6.83 25.10 0.22
CA ARG A 169 7.19 26.12 -0.76
C ARG A 169 7.09 27.54 -0.18
N THR A 170 6.07 27.83 0.61
CA THR A 170 5.90 29.14 1.27
C THR A 170 7.00 29.36 2.29
N LEU A 171 7.29 28.37 3.13
CA LEU A 171 8.39 28.43 4.10
C LEU A 171 9.73 28.66 3.41
N TRP A 172 9.99 27.97 2.29
CA TRP A 172 11.21 28.16 1.51
C TRP A 172 11.35 29.58 0.99
N LYS A 173 10.29 30.16 0.42
CA LYS A 173 10.30 31.57 -0.04
C LYS A 173 10.55 32.55 1.10
N LEU A 174 9.95 32.33 2.27
CA LEU A 174 10.19 33.15 3.45
C LEU A 174 11.65 33.05 3.94
N PHE A 175 12.19 31.84 3.95
CA PHE A 175 13.58 31.58 4.31
C PHE A 175 14.56 32.26 3.34
N GLU A 176 14.31 32.11 2.03
CA GLU A 176 15.10 32.78 0.97
C GLU A 176 15.08 34.29 1.15
N ALA A 177 13.89 34.90 1.33
CA ALA A 177 13.74 36.35 1.47
C ALA A 177 14.36 36.91 2.75
N ARG A 178 14.26 36.18 3.89
CA ARG A 178 14.70 36.69 5.20
C ARG A 178 16.16 36.37 5.54
N ILE A 179 16.68 35.26 5.01
CA ILE A 179 18.00 34.76 5.37
C ILE A 179 18.97 34.78 4.20
N ILE A 180 18.61 34.15 3.08
CA ILE A 180 19.54 34.02 1.95
C ILE A 180 19.77 35.36 1.27
N ALA A 181 18.71 36.08 0.92
CA ALA A 181 18.82 37.34 0.18
C ALA A 181 19.67 38.42 0.89
N PRO A 182 19.49 38.71 2.20
CA PRO A 182 20.33 39.67 2.89
C PRO A 182 21.77 39.15 3.10
N PHE A 183 21.97 37.84 3.25
CA PHE A 183 23.30 37.26 3.36
C PHE A 183 24.08 37.41 2.04
N VAL A 184 23.47 37.09 0.92
CA VAL A 184 24.08 37.25 -0.44
C VAL A 184 24.31 38.70 -0.75
N ALA A 185 23.42 39.63 -0.35
CA ALA A 185 23.58 41.06 -0.58
C ALA A 185 24.82 41.64 0.14
N ARG A 186 25.22 41.10 1.30
CA ARG A 186 26.43 41.51 2.03
C ARG A 186 27.74 41.16 1.29
N TRP A 187 27.72 40.10 0.47
CA TRP A 187 28.88 39.58 -0.23
C TRP A 187 28.99 40.08 -1.67
N ARG A 188 28.01 40.84 -2.16
CA ARG A 188 28.14 41.48 -3.47
C ARG A 188 29.08 42.66 -3.34
N PRO A 189 30.15 42.74 -4.18
CA PRO A 189 31.02 43.92 -4.23
C PRO A 189 30.17 45.14 -4.64
N LYS A 190 30.32 46.24 -3.88
CA LYS A 190 29.76 47.54 -4.27
C LYS A 190 30.57 48.02 -5.44
N ASN A 191 30.02 47.97 -6.67
CA ASN A 191 30.56 48.69 -7.82
C ASN A 191 30.17 50.15 -7.66
#